data_061d5dec3c1b3a34b3b47c72a16e4e01
#
_entry.id   061d5dec3c1b3a34b3b47c72a16e4e01
#
_cell.length_a   1.000
_cell.length_b   1.000
_cell.length_c   1.000
_cell.angle_alpha   90.00
_cell.angle_beta   90.00
_cell.angle_gamma   90.00
#
_symmetry.space_group_name_H-M   'P 1'
#
loop_
_entity.id
_entity.type
_entity.pdbx_description
1 polymer ?
#
loop_
_entity_poly.entity_id
_entity_poly.type
_entity_poly.pdbx_seq_one_letter_code
_entity_poly.pdbx_strand_id
1 'polypeptide(L)'
;MRSLNVLILEDNPFQLMALHQMLNANGVFNVRAAETVEIARQSLDSKGPVDIAICDLYLEQGDGLALIRELAERRLAQVLILLSNAEPDVLEGVANMARQLGLKVLACLPKPASAKLIGQVLSDCQEHLRPGPAVLSWERVRQLLSLSEQEQLPPSADVSQATIAACGRVWYQPIVSQASVLQGVEALARWQLQDGELLLPDEFLPVLEFAGMEEAFTWHVLEQALGLANQVMGESGQVLPVAVNIPGRMLEREHFPQVLQGLLQLHGVPAHSLTLELVETSTLKTDSAHVTGLLRLRMLGCQLSIGDFGMGGTSLQHLLELPFTELKIPPAFACGMANDDRKAAVVAGAMSMAARLDVAVVVTGVETAADYHAVGELGAAWLQGCFIARPMEAETLKQWIAFQARPARVPARK
;
A
#
# COMPACT_ATOMS: atom_id res chain seq x y z
N MET A 1 -0.14 26.98 1.40
CA MET A 1 0.86 27.16 2.44
C MET A 1 0.44 28.13 3.57
N ARG A 2 -0.32 29.19 3.32
CA ARG A 2 -0.70 30.19 4.35
C ARG A 2 -1.50 29.66 5.56
N SER A 3 -2.09 28.49 5.50
CA SER A 3 -2.91 27.88 6.56
C SER A 3 -2.20 26.79 7.37
N LEU A 4 -0.97 26.41 7.01
CA LEU A 4 -0.24 25.35 7.70
C LEU A 4 0.25 25.78 9.07
N ASN A 5 -0.02 24.94 10.09
CA ASN A 5 0.52 25.06 11.42
C ASN A 5 1.77 24.20 11.56
N VAL A 6 2.92 24.79 11.82
CA VAL A 6 4.20 24.08 11.89
C VAL A 6 4.80 24.23 13.28
N LEU A 7 5.21 23.13 13.88
CA LEU A 7 6.03 23.10 15.10
C LEU A 7 7.49 22.89 14.71
N ILE A 8 8.39 23.67 15.27
CA ILE A 8 9.84 23.44 15.19
C ILE A 8 10.33 23.10 16.60
N LEU A 9 11.03 21.97 16.75
CA LEU A 9 11.80 21.62 17.94
C LEU A 9 13.28 21.64 17.57
N GLU A 10 14.00 22.63 18.10
CA GLU A 10 15.43 22.87 17.85
C GLU A 10 15.98 23.67 19.03
N ASP A 11 16.98 23.13 19.73
CA ASP A 11 17.56 23.73 20.90
C ASP A 11 18.60 24.81 20.62
N ASN A 12 19.13 24.85 19.40
CA ASN A 12 20.03 25.91 18.98
C ASN A 12 19.25 27.16 18.51
N PRO A 13 19.29 28.30 19.24
CA PRO A 13 18.49 29.48 18.92
C PRO A 13 18.75 30.05 17.51
N PHE A 14 19.99 29.94 17.00
CA PHE A 14 20.34 30.43 15.68
C PHE A 14 19.73 29.53 14.58
N GLN A 15 19.76 28.22 14.76
CA GLN A 15 19.15 27.28 13.83
C GLN A 15 17.64 27.38 13.89
N LEU A 16 17.03 27.49 15.05
CA LEU A 16 15.61 27.71 15.26
C LEU A 16 15.12 28.96 14.51
N MET A 17 15.85 30.08 14.69
CA MET A 17 15.53 31.34 14.00
C MET A 17 15.69 31.20 12.47
N ALA A 18 16.75 30.52 11.99
CA ALA A 18 16.98 30.31 10.58
C ALA A 18 15.85 29.45 9.95
N LEU A 19 15.43 28.36 10.60
CA LEU A 19 14.32 27.53 10.18
C LEU A 19 13.01 28.32 10.13
N HIS A 20 12.74 29.11 11.15
CA HIS A 20 11.56 29.98 11.18
C HIS A 20 11.55 30.98 10.01
N GLN A 21 12.69 31.62 9.72
CA GLN A 21 12.80 32.52 8.56
C GLN A 21 12.64 31.79 7.21
N MET A 22 13.20 30.56 7.08
CA MET A 22 13.07 29.75 5.88
C MET A 22 11.60 29.33 5.62
N LEU A 23 10.86 28.99 6.69
CA LEU A 23 9.42 28.70 6.59
C LEU A 23 8.62 29.93 6.16
N ASN A 24 8.89 31.09 6.76
CA ASN A 24 8.24 32.35 6.39
C ASN A 24 8.53 32.74 4.93
N ALA A 25 9.77 32.56 4.45
CA ALA A 25 10.15 32.80 3.07
C ALA A 25 9.42 31.89 2.08
N ASN A 26 9.01 30.70 2.53
CA ASN A 26 8.20 29.73 1.76
C ASN A 26 6.67 29.90 2.00
N GLY A 27 6.25 30.98 2.66
CA GLY A 27 4.83 31.33 2.83
C GLY A 27 4.11 30.63 3.98
N VAL A 28 4.86 30.02 4.91
CA VAL A 28 4.32 29.42 6.14
C VAL A 28 4.50 30.40 7.30
N PHE A 29 3.41 30.95 7.83
CA PHE A 29 3.44 31.99 8.84
C PHE A 29 2.99 31.52 10.24
N ASN A 30 2.27 30.42 10.33
CA ASN A 30 1.82 29.85 11.61
C ASN A 30 2.88 28.87 12.15
N VAL A 31 4.00 29.43 12.60
CA VAL A 31 5.13 28.64 13.09
C VAL A 31 5.20 28.74 14.62
N ARG A 32 5.27 27.59 15.27
CA ARG A 32 5.46 27.44 16.72
C ARG A 32 6.88 26.96 16.94
N ALA A 33 7.70 27.82 17.53
CA ALA A 33 9.09 27.53 17.86
C ALA A 33 9.22 27.01 19.29
N ALA A 34 9.95 25.93 19.48
CA ALA A 34 10.22 25.31 20.75
C ALA A 34 11.71 24.98 20.87
N GLU A 35 12.37 25.48 21.90
CA GLU A 35 13.79 25.20 22.22
C GLU A 35 13.93 23.90 23.03
N THR A 36 12.85 23.44 23.67
CA THR A 36 12.84 22.23 24.49
C THR A 36 11.58 21.38 24.23
N VAL A 37 11.67 20.10 24.57
CA VAL A 37 10.52 19.18 24.50
C VAL A 37 9.34 19.68 25.36
N GLU A 38 9.60 20.28 26.53
CA GLU A 38 8.59 20.84 27.43
C GLU A 38 7.83 21.99 26.79
N ILE A 39 8.54 22.92 26.13
CA ILE A 39 7.91 24.03 25.40
C ILE A 39 7.08 23.51 24.24
N ALA A 40 7.56 22.50 23.52
CA ALA A 40 6.81 21.86 22.46
C ALA A 40 5.50 21.25 22.98
N ARG A 41 5.55 20.48 24.08
CA ARG A 41 4.37 19.91 24.74
C ARG A 41 3.36 20.97 25.18
N GLN A 42 3.83 22.00 25.89
CA GLN A 42 2.96 23.11 26.32
C GLN A 42 2.28 23.81 25.15
N SER A 43 3.00 23.97 24.03
CA SER A 43 2.45 24.56 22.82
C SER A 43 1.37 23.67 22.20
N LEU A 44 1.59 22.33 22.16
CA LEU A 44 0.64 21.36 21.65
C LEU A 44 -0.59 21.24 22.55
N ASP A 45 -0.42 21.21 23.86
CA ASP A 45 -1.53 21.10 24.80
C ASP A 45 -2.40 22.39 24.84
N SER A 46 -1.78 23.55 24.66
CA SER A 46 -2.52 24.84 24.72
C SER A 46 -3.16 25.24 23.37
N LYS A 47 -2.52 24.90 22.23
CA LYS A 47 -2.91 25.37 20.90
C LYS A 47 -3.38 24.24 19.97
N GLY A 48 -3.41 22.99 20.48
CA GLY A 48 -3.81 21.83 19.71
C GLY A 48 -2.76 21.31 18.73
N PRO A 49 -3.12 20.30 17.92
CA PRO A 49 -2.22 19.63 16.99
C PRO A 49 -1.68 20.56 15.89
N VAL A 50 -0.63 20.11 15.22
CA VAL A 50 0.01 20.80 14.08
C VAL A 50 -0.08 19.94 12.81
N ASP A 51 0.05 20.59 11.66
CA ASP A 51 0.10 19.89 10.38
C ASP A 51 1.46 19.24 10.18
N ILE A 52 2.53 19.97 10.54
CA ILE A 52 3.92 19.52 10.36
C ILE A 52 4.69 19.72 11.66
N ALA A 53 5.42 18.69 12.08
CA ALA A 53 6.47 18.81 13.10
C ALA A 53 7.84 18.70 12.44
N ILE A 54 8.72 19.67 12.69
CA ILE A 54 10.13 19.64 12.29
C ILE A 54 10.92 19.44 13.58
N CYS A 55 11.57 18.29 13.70
CA CYS A 55 12.23 17.88 14.94
C CYS A 55 13.72 17.62 14.75
N ASP A 56 14.55 18.22 15.60
CA ASP A 56 15.89 17.71 15.84
C ASP A 56 15.83 16.49 16.76
N LEU A 57 16.72 15.55 16.50
CA LEU A 57 16.90 14.35 17.33
C LEU A 57 17.87 14.57 18.49
N TYR A 58 18.90 15.39 18.27
CA TYR A 58 19.93 15.66 19.26
C TYR A 58 19.68 16.98 19.95
N LEU A 59 19.01 16.91 21.08
CA LEU A 59 18.74 18.06 21.95
C LEU A 59 19.66 17.99 23.18
N GLU A 60 20.19 19.14 23.61
CA GLU A 60 20.96 19.22 24.86
C GLU A 60 20.11 18.89 26.08
N GLN A 61 18.81 19.21 26.00
CA GLN A 61 17.85 18.97 27.08
C GLN A 61 16.60 18.31 26.53
N GLY A 62 16.35 17.06 26.94
CA GLY A 62 15.16 16.30 26.55
C GLY A 62 15.44 15.18 25.56
N ASP A 63 14.42 14.40 25.29
CA ASP A 63 14.47 13.26 24.39
C ASP A 63 13.57 13.53 23.16
N GLY A 64 14.19 13.86 22.03
CA GLY A 64 13.50 14.12 20.77
C GLY A 64 12.69 12.89 20.30
N LEU A 65 13.19 11.66 20.56
CA LEU A 65 12.46 10.44 20.24
C LEU A 65 11.19 10.28 21.07
N ALA A 66 11.23 10.69 22.35
CA ALA A 66 10.04 10.63 23.20
C ALA A 66 8.94 11.57 22.68
N LEU A 67 9.33 12.79 22.21
CA LEU A 67 8.36 13.70 21.60
C LEU A 67 7.79 13.12 20.29
N ILE A 68 8.62 12.56 19.42
CA ILE A 68 8.16 11.94 18.16
C ILE A 68 7.15 10.84 18.44
N ARG A 69 7.40 9.99 19.44
CA ARG A 69 6.45 8.97 19.88
C ARG A 69 5.14 9.59 20.35
N GLU A 70 5.21 10.61 21.19
CA GLU A 70 4.03 11.32 21.72
C GLU A 70 3.22 11.98 20.58
N LEU A 71 3.89 12.62 19.61
CA LEU A 71 3.25 13.19 18.43
C LEU A 71 2.44 12.14 17.64
N ALA A 72 2.98 10.92 17.51
CA ALA A 72 2.32 9.82 16.85
C ALA A 72 1.14 9.25 17.67
N GLU A 73 1.39 8.86 18.92
CA GLU A 73 0.40 8.20 19.80
C GLU A 73 -0.81 9.09 20.08
N ARG A 74 -0.57 10.38 20.31
CA ARG A 74 -1.63 11.38 20.59
C ARG A 74 -2.17 12.04 19.33
N ARG A 75 -1.64 11.70 18.13
CA ARG A 75 -1.98 12.32 16.84
C ARG A 75 -1.87 13.84 16.85
N LEU A 76 -0.78 14.35 17.43
CA LEU A 76 -0.52 15.78 17.58
C LEU A 76 0.17 16.41 16.38
N ALA A 77 0.64 15.60 15.42
CA ALA A 77 1.14 16.05 14.12
C ALA A 77 0.67 15.08 13.03
N GLN A 78 0.49 15.58 11.81
CA GLN A 78 0.17 14.76 10.65
C GLN A 78 1.44 14.30 9.95
N VAL A 79 2.43 15.16 9.87
CA VAL A 79 3.68 14.98 9.14
C VAL A 79 4.87 15.29 10.00
N LEU A 80 5.93 14.50 9.87
CA LEU A 80 7.22 14.69 10.51
C LEU A 80 8.30 14.99 9.48
N ILE A 81 9.14 15.98 9.76
CA ILE A 81 10.41 16.24 9.09
C ILE A 81 11.49 16.11 10.14
N LEU A 82 12.45 15.22 9.91
CA LEU A 82 13.61 15.06 10.78
C LEU A 82 14.76 15.94 10.28
N LEU A 83 15.34 16.73 11.19
CA LEU A 83 16.52 17.55 10.93
C LEU A 83 17.60 17.12 11.91
N SER A 84 18.67 16.48 11.45
CA SER A 84 19.71 16.02 12.36
C SER A 84 21.05 15.78 11.66
N ASN A 85 22.13 15.79 12.45
CA ASN A 85 23.46 15.33 12.04
C ASN A 85 23.69 13.85 12.41
N ALA A 86 22.65 13.11 12.74
CA ALA A 86 22.75 11.68 13.00
C ALA A 86 23.22 10.91 11.77
N GLU A 87 23.84 9.76 11.99
CA GLU A 87 24.20 8.86 10.92
C GLU A 87 22.94 8.44 10.12
N PRO A 88 23.04 8.23 8.79
CA PRO A 88 21.90 7.91 7.95
C PRO A 88 21.06 6.73 8.48
N ASP A 89 21.73 5.72 9.04
CA ASP A 89 21.07 4.51 9.59
C ASP A 89 20.22 4.82 10.82
N VAL A 90 20.69 5.75 11.65
CA VAL A 90 19.93 6.21 12.84
C VAL A 90 18.72 7.01 12.41
N LEU A 91 18.88 7.93 11.44
CA LEU A 91 17.78 8.72 10.89
C LEU A 91 16.71 7.83 10.27
N GLU A 92 17.12 6.83 9.48
CA GLU A 92 16.20 5.87 8.87
C GLU A 92 15.50 5.03 9.94
N GLY A 93 16.22 4.59 10.97
CA GLY A 93 15.63 3.86 12.11
C GLY A 93 14.54 4.66 12.82
N VAL A 94 14.79 5.95 13.07
CA VAL A 94 13.80 6.87 13.69
C VAL A 94 12.61 7.10 12.75
N ALA A 95 12.88 7.32 11.47
CA ALA A 95 11.82 7.48 10.47
C ALA A 95 10.92 6.25 10.40
N ASN A 96 11.49 5.04 10.43
CA ASN A 96 10.75 3.79 10.42
C ASN A 96 9.92 3.61 11.70
N MET A 97 10.47 3.92 12.87
CA MET A 97 9.72 3.93 14.12
C MET A 97 8.52 4.88 14.04
N ALA A 98 8.73 6.11 13.55
CA ALA A 98 7.65 7.09 13.43
C ALA A 98 6.55 6.63 12.45
N ARG A 99 6.93 6.03 11.32
CA ARG A 99 5.97 5.44 10.35
C ARG A 99 5.18 4.29 10.95
N GLN A 100 5.82 3.39 11.71
CA GLN A 100 5.13 2.29 12.40
C GLN A 100 4.12 2.77 13.43
N LEU A 101 4.37 3.92 14.04
CA LEU A 101 3.43 4.57 14.96
C LEU A 101 2.34 5.39 14.26
N GLY A 102 2.30 5.37 12.91
CA GLY A 102 1.29 6.05 12.11
C GLY A 102 1.58 7.52 11.80
N LEU A 103 2.79 8.00 12.06
CA LEU A 103 3.22 9.36 11.72
C LEU A 103 3.90 9.36 10.35
N LYS A 104 3.42 10.20 9.44
CA LYS A 104 3.99 10.29 8.10
C LYS A 104 5.33 11.04 8.12
N VAL A 105 6.43 10.36 7.79
CA VAL A 105 7.74 10.98 7.67
C VAL A 105 7.98 11.41 6.24
N LEU A 106 8.06 12.73 6.02
CA LEU A 106 8.20 13.32 4.70
C LEU A 106 9.66 13.40 4.24
N ALA A 107 10.54 13.77 5.15
CA ALA A 107 11.96 13.91 4.85
C ALA A 107 12.83 13.71 6.09
N CYS A 108 14.04 13.20 5.86
CA CYS A 108 15.16 13.23 6.79
C CYS A 108 16.22 14.15 6.17
N LEU A 109 16.44 15.32 6.76
CA LEU A 109 17.31 16.34 6.20
C LEU A 109 18.57 16.50 7.07
N PRO A 110 19.77 16.55 6.46
CA PRO A 110 20.98 16.86 7.19
C PRO A 110 21.01 18.33 7.58
N LYS A 111 21.63 18.65 8.70
CA LYS A 111 21.94 20.02 9.10
C LYS A 111 23.27 20.50 8.47
N PRO A 112 23.35 21.77 8.02
CA PRO A 112 22.29 22.77 7.96
C PRO A 112 21.35 22.56 6.76
N ALA A 113 20.05 22.63 6.97
CA ALA A 113 19.09 22.59 5.87
C ALA A 113 19.11 23.89 5.06
N SER A 114 18.92 23.80 3.76
CA SER A 114 18.78 24.98 2.88
C SER A 114 17.32 25.40 2.71
N ALA A 115 17.08 26.72 2.52
CA ALA A 115 15.73 27.23 2.25
C ALA A 115 15.08 26.61 1.01
N LYS A 116 15.90 26.30 -0.01
CA LYS A 116 15.44 25.61 -1.24
C LYS A 116 14.95 24.19 -0.93
N LEU A 117 15.69 23.44 -0.11
CA LEU A 117 15.34 22.05 0.23
C LEU A 117 14.08 22.00 1.10
N ILE A 118 13.97 22.90 2.07
CA ILE A 118 12.75 23.05 2.88
C ILE A 118 11.56 23.43 1.99
N GLY A 119 11.74 24.34 1.03
CA GLY A 119 10.70 24.72 0.08
C GLY A 119 10.23 23.56 -0.81
N GLN A 120 11.13 22.70 -1.26
CA GLN A 120 10.80 21.48 -2.00
C GLN A 120 9.98 20.52 -1.14
N VAL A 121 10.46 20.20 0.07
CA VAL A 121 9.76 19.31 1.00
C VAL A 121 8.37 19.85 1.38
N LEU A 122 8.22 21.18 1.56
CA LEU A 122 6.92 21.80 1.81
C LEU A 122 5.98 21.74 0.59
N SER A 123 6.52 21.81 -0.63
CA SER A 123 5.72 21.66 -1.86
C SER A 123 5.22 20.23 -2.00
N ASP A 124 6.09 19.25 -1.79
CA ASP A 124 5.73 17.82 -1.77
C ASP A 124 4.71 17.54 -0.64
N CYS A 125 4.82 18.29 0.47
CA CYS A 125 3.88 18.19 1.59
C CYS A 125 2.45 18.56 1.21
N GLN A 126 2.22 19.50 0.30
CA GLN A 126 0.87 19.89 -0.12
C GLN A 126 0.14 18.81 -0.91
N GLU A 127 0.86 17.99 -1.68
CA GLU A 127 0.28 16.81 -2.31
C GLU A 127 -0.03 15.70 -1.29
N HIS A 128 0.63 15.74 -0.15
CA HIS A 128 0.58 14.72 0.90
C HIS A 128 -0.21 15.09 2.15
N LEU A 129 -0.52 16.36 2.36
CA LEU A 129 -1.45 16.85 3.40
C LEU A 129 -2.93 16.68 2.97
N ARG A 130 -3.22 15.75 2.07
CA ARG A 130 -4.58 15.20 2.07
C ARG A 130 -4.82 14.67 3.48
N PRO A 131 -5.97 14.95 4.10
CA PRO A 131 -6.25 14.45 5.44
C PRO A 131 -5.92 12.96 5.46
N GLY A 132 -5.01 12.56 6.36
CA GLY A 132 -4.80 11.14 6.68
C GLY A 132 -6.16 10.53 7.03
N PRO A 133 -6.35 9.20 7.09
CA PRO A 133 -7.65 8.61 7.20
C PRO A 133 -8.41 9.37 8.29
N ALA A 134 -9.26 10.29 7.84
CA ALA A 134 -10.07 11.11 8.70
C ALA A 134 -10.74 10.13 9.64
N VAL A 135 -10.73 10.40 10.94
CA VAL A 135 -11.70 9.76 11.86
C VAL A 135 -12.96 9.66 11.03
N LEU A 136 -13.34 8.42 10.66
CA LEU A 136 -14.43 8.17 9.75
C LEU A 136 -15.65 8.87 10.32
N SER A 137 -15.90 10.12 9.87
CA SER A 137 -17.09 10.82 10.26
C SER A 137 -18.26 10.09 9.62
N TRP A 138 -19.35 9.95 10.33
CA TRP A 138 -20.58 9.38 9.79
C TRP A 138 -20.99 10.03 8.46
N GLU A 139 -20.73 11.31 8.31
CA GLU A 139 -20.96 12.07 7.10
C GLU A 139 -20.12 11.58 5.93
N ARG A 140 -18.82 11.30 6.17
CA ARG A 140 -17.92 10.74 5.15
C ARG A 140 -18.31 9.32 4.78
N VAL A 141 -18.67 8.49 5.77
CA VAL A 141 -19.15 7.11 5.52
C VAL A 141 -20.41 7.13 4.64
N ARG A 142 -21.39 7.97 4.95
CA ARG A 142 -22.62 8.09 4.15
C ARG A 142 -22.33 8.59 2.75
N GLN A 143 -21.47 9.58 2.59
CA GLN A 143 -21.08 10.10 1.29
C GLN A 143 -20.40 9.00 0.44
N LEU A 144 -19.44 8.27 1.01
CA LEU A 144 -18.74 7.19 0.32
C LEU A 144 -19.68 6.05 -0.07
N LEU A 145 -20.61 5.69 0.79
CA LEU A 145 -21.57 4.63 0.54
C LEU A 145 -22.82 5.10 -0.20
N SER A 146 -22.91 6.40 -0.54
CA SER A 146 -24.09 6.99 -1.18
C SER A 146 -25.39 6.75 -0.41
N LEU A 147 -25.32 6.67 0.93
CA LEU A 147 -26.44 6.41 1.81
C LEU A 147 -27.22 7.68 2.10
N SER A 148 -28.55 7.59 2.13
CA SER A 148 -29.42 8.68 2.56
C SER A 148 -29.29 8.94 4.07
N GLU A 149 -29.73 10.11 4.54
CA GLU A 149 -29.72 10.46 5.97
C GLU A 149 -30.58 9.52 6.84
N GLN A 150 -31.54 8.82 6.23
CA GLN A 150 -32.46 7.92 6.93
C GLN A 150 -31.96 6.48 7.01
N GLU A 151 -30.94 6.11 6.23
CA GLU A 151 -30.38 4.77 6.24
C GLU A 151 -29.48 4.55 7.46
N GLN A 152 -29.63 3.37 8.07
CA GLN A 152 -28.88 2.96 9.27
C GLN A 152 -27.59 2.23 8.88
N LEU A 153 -26.62 2.22 9.78
CA LEU A 153 -25.40 1.42 9.67
C LEU A 153 -25.40 0.34 10.76
N PRO A 154 -24.96 -0.89 10.41
CA PRO A 154 -24.60 -1.33 9.05
C PRO A 154 -25.83 -1.35 8.12
N PRO A 155 -25.64 -1.04 6.83
CA PRO A 155 -26.75 -1.08 5.87
C PRO A 155 -27.29 -2.50 5.71
N SER A 156 -28.56 -2.63 5.29
CA SER A 156 -29.11 -3.95 4.98
C SER A 156 -28.31 -4.63 3.85
N ALA A 157 -28.39 -5.97 3.76
CA ALA A 157 -27.70 -6.72 2.73
C ALA A 157 -28.05 -6.23 1.31
N ASP A 158 -29.30 -5.90 1.06
CA ASP A 158 -29.75 -5.38 -0.25
C ASP A 158 -29.14 -4.01 -0.56
N VAL A 159 -29.09 -3.09 0.41
CA VAL A 159 -28.44 -1.78 0.25
C VAL A 159 -26.95 -1.94 0.04
N SER A 160 -26.29 -2.83 0.80
CA SER A 160 -24.87 -3.13 0.64
C SER A 160 -24.56 -3.63 -0.77
N GLN A 161 -25.36 -4.57 -1.26
CA GLN A 161 -25.17 -5.16 -2.58
C GLN A 161 -25.41 -4.15 -3.71
N ALA A 162 -26.46 -3.33 -3.60
CA ALA A 162 -26.76 -2.27 -4.56
C ALA A 162 -25.64 -1.22 -4.61
N THR A 163 -25.14 -0.80 -3.45
CA THR A 163 -24.07 0.18 -3.33
C THR A 163 -22.74 -0.36 -3.91
N ILE A 164 -22.39 -1.61 -3.59
CA ILE A 164 -21.19 -2.26 -4.14
C ILE A 164 -21.31 -2.38 -5.66
N ALA A 165 -22.45 -2.78 -6.20
CA ALA A 165 -22.65 -2.88 -7.65
C ALA A 165 -22.56 -1.51 -8.34
N ALA A 166 -23.02 -0.45 -7.69
CA ALA A 166 -22.97 0.91 -8.23
C ALA A 166 -21.56 1.53 -8.18
N CYS A 167 -20.82 1.33 -7.09
CA CYS A 167 -19.58 2.03 -6.80
C CYS A 167 -18.33 1.15 -6.92
N GLY A 168 -18.44 -0.16 -6.68
CA GLY A 168 -17.31 -1.09 -6.75
C GLY A 168 -16.82 -1.26 -8.19
N ARG A 169 -15.51 -1.12 -8.39
CA ARG A 169 -14.83 -1.33 -9.67
C ARG A 169 -13.61 -2.19 -9.45
N VAL A 170 -13.23 -2.95 -10.47
CA VAL A 170 -12.02 -3.76 -10.46
C VAL A 170 -11.15 -3.36 -11.64
N TRP A 171 -9.95 -2.95 -11.34
CA TRP A 171 -8.90 -2.72 -12.31
C TRP A 171 -7.92 -3.88 -12.28
N TYR A 172 -7.15 -4.05 -13.33
CA TYR A 172 -6.26 -5.18 -13.48
C TYR A 172 -4.87 -4.71 -13.85
N GLN A 173 -3.86 -5.29 -13.21
CA GLN A 173 -2.47 -4.98 -13.53
C GLN A 173 -1.75 -6.27 -13.98
N PRO A 174 -1.10 -6.26 -15.17
CA PRO A 174 -0.37 -7.41 -15.66
C PRO A 174 0.82 -7.79 -14.77
N ILE A 175 1.01 -9.10 -14.64
CA ILE A 175 2.18 -9.73 -14.04
C ILE A 175 2.88 -10.47 -15.19
N VAL A 176 4.16 -10.18 -15.42
CA VAL A 176 4.92 -10.73 -16.54
C VAL A 176 6.19 -11.43 -16.08
N SER A 177 6.72 -12.34 -16.89
CA SER A 177 8.06 -12.87 -16.72
C SER A 177 9.12 -11.85 -17.18
N GLN A 178 10.40 -12.11 -16.90
CA GLN A 178 11.53 -11.33 -17.44
C GLN A 178 11.57 -11.28 -18.97
N ALA A 179 11.00 -12.26 -19.65
CA ALA A 179 10.85 -12.25 -21.10
C ALA A 179 9.61 -11.46 -21.56
N SER A 180 8.98 -10.67 -20.67
CA SER A 180 7.76 -9.92 -20.92
C SER A 180 6.55 -10.79 -21.35
N VAL A 181 6.55 -12.07 -20.99
CA VAL A 181 5.42 -12.98 -21.23
C VAL A 181 4.44 -12.86 -20.08
N LEU A 182 3.17 -12.63 -20.38
CA LEU A 182 2.08 -12.55 -19.40
C LEU A 182 1.99 -13.83 -18.59
N GLN A 183 2.05 -13.73 -17.28
CA GLN A 183 1.91 -14.83 -16.32
C GLN A 183 0.54 -14.80 -15.64
N GLY A 184 -0.05 -13.64 -15.50
CA GLY A 184 -1.34 -13.42 -14.88
C GLY A 184 -1.63 -11.94 -14.71
N VAL A 185 -2.67 -11.63 -13.96
CA VAL A 185 -3.04 -10.27 -13.61
C VAL A 185 -3.43 -10.19 -12.13
N GLU A 186 -3.20 -9.06 -11.51
CA GLU A 186 -3.76 -8.76 -10.20
C GLU A 186 -5.04 -7.94 -10.36
N ALA A 187 -6.10 -8.36 -9.68
CA ALA A 187 -7.36 -7.65 -9.56
C ALA A 187 -7.27 -6.61 -8.43
N LEU A 188 -7.29 -5.35 -8.80
CA LEU A 188 -7.10 -4.22 -7.91
C LEU A 188 -8.42 -3.50 -7.69
N ALA A 189 -8.93 -3.57 -6.49
CA ALA A 189 -10.16 -2.93 -6.08
C ALA A 189 -10.09 -1.40 -6.23
N ARG A 190 -11.20 -0.80 -6.65
CA ARG A 190 -11.40 0.65 -6.75
C ARG A 190 -12.81 0.97 -6.28
N TRP A 191 -13.02 2.18 -5.80
CA TRP A 191 -14.35 2.67 -5.45
C TRP A 191 -14.64 3.95 -6.21
N GLN A 192 -15.69 3.95 -7.00
CA GLN A 192 -16.07 5.09 -7.81
C GLN A 192 -17.17 5.90 -7.11
N LEU A 193 -16.89 7.18 -6.86
CA LEU A 193 -17.86 8.12 -6.33
C LEU A 193 -18.84 8.58 -7.42
N GLN A 194 -19.95 9.19 -6.99
CA GLN A 194 -21.00 9.69 -7.91
C GLN A 194 -20.52 10.78 -8.87
N ASP A 195 -19.52 11.56 -8.47
CA ASP A 195 -18.87 12.59 -9.30
C ASP A 195 -17.83 12.02 -10.27
N GLY A 196 -17.60 10.70 -10.24
CA GLY A 196 -16.66 9.99 -11.09
C GLY A 196 -15.25 9.87 -10.50
N GLU A 197 -14.98 10.45 -9.33
CA GLU A 197 -13.71 10.27 -8.63
C GLU A 197 -13.50 8.80 -8.28
N LEU A 198 -12.26 8.31 -8.47
CA LEU A 198 -11.88 6.92 -8.20
C LEU A 198 -10.98 6.86 -6.96
N LEU A 199 -11.46 6.19 -5.92
CA LEU A 199 -10.72 6.01 -4.68
C LEU A 199 -9.87 4.74 -4.70
N LEU A 200 -8.72 4.80 -4.04
CA LEU A 200 -7.83 3.68 -3.83
C LEU A 200 -8.24 2.86 -2.58
N PRO A 201 -7.80 1.59 -2.47
CA PRO A 201 -8.15 0.71 -1.36
C PRO A 201 -7.94 1.32 0.03
N ASP A 202 -6.83 1.99 0.25
CA ASP A 202 -6.51 2.63 1.55
C ASP A 202 -7.51 3.72 1.96
N GLU A 203 -8.24 4.29 0.99
CA GLU A 203 -9.19 5.36 1.22
C GLU A 203 -10.59 4.82 1.55
N PHE A 204 -11.01 3.70 0.96
CA PHE A 204 -12.38 3.19 1.09
C PHE A 204 -12.50 1.88 1.89
N LEU A 205 -11.49 1.00 1.90
CA LEU A 205 -11.59 -0.29 2.62
C LEU A 205 -11.88 -0.10 4.12
N PRO A 206 -11.25 0.85 4.85
CA PRO A 206 -11.60 1.09 6.25
C PRO A 206 -13.07 1.49 6.44
N VAL A 207 -13.68 2.15 5.45
CA VAL A 207 -15.10 2.51 5.47
C VAL A 207 -15.98 1.27 5.29
N LEU A 208 -15.63 0.41 4.34
CA LEU A 208 -16.35 -0.84 4.10
C LEU A 208 -16.25 -1.79 5.29
N GLU A 209 -15.07 -1.86 5.91
CA GLU A 209 -14.85 -2.64 7.13
C GLU A 209 -15.74 -2.13 8.27
N PHE A 210 -15.72 -0.81 8.53
CA PHE A 210 -16.55 -0.18 9.53
C PHE A 210 -18.06 -0.39 9.28
N ALA A 211 -18.47 -0.38 8.01
CA ALA A 211 -19.85 -0.61 7.60
C ALA A 211 -20.24 -2.10 7.54
N GLY A 212 -19.30 -3.03 7.80
CA GLY A 212 -19.56 -4.47 7.69
C GLY A 212 -19.75 -4.97 6.25
N MET A 213 -19.32 -4.20 5.25
CA MET A 213 -19.50 -4.49 3.81
C MET A 213 -18.29 -5.16 3.16
N GLU A 214 -17.17 -5.32 3.87
CA GLU A 214 -15.92 -5.83 3.29
C GLU A 214 -16.06 -7.24 2.70
N GLU A 215 -16.77 -8.15 3.38
CA GLU A 215 -16.99 -9.51 2.89
C GLU A 215 -17.78 -9.49 1.56
N ALA A 216 -18.89 -8.74 1.51
CA ALA A 216 -19.70 -8.62 0.29
C ALA A 216 -18.90 -7.99 -0.85
N PHE A 217 -18.05 -7.00 -0.55
CA PHE A 217 -17.18 -6.37 -1.52
C PHE A 217 -16.09 -7.35 -2.03
N THR A 218 -15.51 -8.16 -1.15
CA THR A 218 -14.53 -9.18 -1.55
C THR A 218 -15.16 -10.19 -2.53
N TRP A 219 -16.40 -10.64 -2.27
CA TRP A 219 -17.13 -11.49 -3.22
C TRP A 219 -17.37 -10.81 -4.56
N HIS A 220 -17.72 -9.52 -4.57
CA HIS A 220 -17.87 -8.76 -5.80
C HIS A 220 -16.58 -8.70 -6.61
N VAL A 221 -15.42 -8.46 -5.96
CA VAL A 221 -14.10 -8.46 -6.62
C VAL A 221 -13.77 -9.83 -7.19
N LEU A 222 -14.01 -10.92 -6.45
CA LEU A 222 -13.81 -12.28 -6.91
C LEU A 222 -14.67 -12.60 -8.14
N GLU A 223 -15.94 -12.22 -8.12
CA GLU A 223 -16.87 -12.44 -9.22
C GLU A 223 -16.40 -11.72 -10.50
N GLN A 224 -16.01 -10.43 -10.38
CA GLN A 224 -15.49 -9.66 -11.51
C GLN A 224 -14.17 -10.24 -12.05
N ALA A 225 -13.27 -10.66 -11.18
CA ALA A 225 -11.98 -11.23 -11.54
C ALA A 225 -12.14 -12.57 -12.29
N LEU A 226 -12.99 -13.46 -11.78
CA LEU A 226 -13.27 -14.75 -12.43
C LEU A 226 -14.06 -14.58 -13.73
N GLY A 227 -14.98 -13.59 -13.78
CA GLY A 227 -15.68 -13.21 -14.99
C GLY A 227 -14.72 -12.78 -16.11
N LEU A 228 -13.71 -11.96 -15.78
CA LEU A 228 -12.67 -11.57 -16.73
C LEU A 228 -11.84 -12.79 -17.18
N ALA A 229 -11.40 -13.62 -16.24
CA ALA A 229 -10.58 -14.81 -16.55
C ALA A 229 -11.29 -15.73 -17.54
N ASN A 230 -12.59 -15.94 -17.36
CA ASN A 230 -13.44 -16.71 -18.28
C ASN A 230 -13.57 -16.04 -19.67
N GLN A 231 -13.79 -14.73 -19.73
CA GLN A 231 -13.89 -14.00 -21.00
C GLN A 231 -12.60 -14.10 -21.82
N VAL A 232 -11.43 -13.86 -21.17
CA VAL A 232 -10.13 -13.97 -21.86
C VAL A 232 -9.88 -15.40 -22.30
N MET A 233 -10.26 -16.42 -21.52
CA MET A 233 -10.19 -17.82 -21.90
C MET A 233 -11.04 -18.12 -23.13
N GLY A 234 -12.27 -17.59 -23.20
CA GLY A 234 -13.16 -17.75 -24.36
C GLY A 234 -12.60 -17.13 -25.64
N GLU A 235 -11.90 -16.00 -25.54
CA GLU A 235 -11.34 -15.28 -26.68
C GLU A 235 -9.97 -15.84 -27.14
N SER A 236 -9.12 -16.30 -26.21
CA SER A 236 -7.75 -16.76 -26.48
C SER A 236 -7.57 -18.29 -26.44
N GLY A 237 -8.51 -19.01 -25.85
CA GLY A 237 -8.40 -20.43 -25.54
C GLY A 237 -7.42 -20.76 -24.40
N GLN A 238 -6.88 -19.74 -23.73
CA GLN A 238 -5.97 -19.87 -22.60
C GLN A 238 -6.60 -19.29 -21.34
N VAL A 239 -6.43 -19.97 -20.22
CA VAL A 239 -6.87 -19.47 -18.91
C VAL A 239 -5.98 -18.31 -18.50
N LEU A 240 -6.59 -17.18 -18.13
CA LEU A 240 -5.88 -16.05 -17.56
C LEU A 240 -5.77 -16.26 -16.04
N PRO A 241 -4.57 -16.49 -15.48
CA PRO A 241 -4.39 -16.52 -14.03
C PRO A 241 -4.70 -15.14 -13.42
N VAL A 242 -5.44 -15.15 -12.31
CA VAL A 242 -5.83 -13.91 -11.63
C VAL A 242 -5.52 -14.00 -10.14
N ALA A 243 -4.89 -12.94 -9.61
CA ALA A 243 -4.66 -12.76 -8.18
C ALA A 243 -5.70 -11.79 -7.60
N VAL A 244 -6.25 -12.13 -6.44
CA VAL A 244 -7.25 -11.33 -5.72
C VAL A 244 -6.87 -11.20 -4.26
N ASN A 245 -6.85 -9.97 -3.77
CA ASN A 245 -6.62 -9.67 -2.37
C ASN A 245 -7.84 -10.07 -1.53
N ILE A 246 -7.60 -10.82 -0.45
CA ILE A 246 -8.65 -11.21 0.50
C ILE A 246 -8.28 -10.81 1.92
N PRO A 247 -9.24 -10.33 2.73
CA PRO A 247 -8.99 -10.06 4.13
C PRO A 247 -8.84 -11.36 4.92
N GLY A 248 -7.90 -11.40 5.88
CA GLY A 248 -7.60 -12.60 6.68
C GLY A 248 -8.82 -13.20 7.38
N ARG A 249 -9.78 -12.37 7.80
CA ARG A 249 -11.03 -12.83 8.44
C ARG A 249 -11.91 -13.73 7.54
N MET A 250 -11.73 -13.69 6.21
CA MET A 250 -12.41 -14.60 5.31
C MET A 250 -11.99 -16.07 5.57
N LEU A 251 -10.78 -16.29 6.05
CA LEU A 251 -10.27 -17.62 6.38
C LEU A 251 -11.00 -18.26 7.58
N GLU A 252 -11.56 -17.43 8.46
CA GLU A 252 -12.34 -17.87 9.63
C GLU A 252 -13.75 -18.38 9.23
N ARG A 253 -14.20 -18.05 8.00
CA ARG A 253 -15.52 -18.45 7.51
C ARG A 253 -15.51 -19.88 7.02
N GLU A 254 -16.20 -20.77 7.72
CA GLU A 254 -16.26 -22.20 7.36
C GLU A 254 -16.77 -22.45 5.94
N HIS A 255 -17.66 -21.61 5.46
CA HIS A 255 -18.29 -21.74 4.14
C HIS A 255 -17.51 -21.06 3.01
N PHE A 256 -16.43 -20.32 3.31
CA PHE A 256 -15.68 -19.59 2.30
C PHE A 256 -15.16 -20.50 1.17
N PRO A 257 -14.50 -21.65 1.45
CA PRO A 257 -14.02 -22.53 0.39
C PRO A 257 -15.14 -23.14 -0.47
N GLN A 258 -16.29 -23.47 0.13
CA GLN A 258 -17.45 -24.05 -0.59
C GLN A 258 -18.09 -23.01 -1.53
N VAL A 259 -18.31 -21.78 -1.03
CA VAL A 259 -18.85 -20.70 -1.85
C VAL A 259 -17.89 -20.35 -2.99
N LEU A 260 -16.59 -20.28 -2.70
CA LEU A 260 -15.56 -20.05 -3.72
C LEU A 260 -15.53 -21.16 -4.78
N GLN A 261 -15.66 -22.41 -4.37
CA GLN A 261 -15.76 -23.54 -5.31
C GLN A 261 -16.96 -23.40 -6.24
N GLY A 262 -18.11 -23.01 -5.69
CA GLY A 262 -19.31 -22.73 -6.50
C GLY A 262 -19.08 -21.61 -7.51
N LEU A 263 -18.42 -20.53 -7.09
CA LEU A 263 -18.10 -19.39 -7.95
C LEU A 263 -17.11 -19.76 -9.07
N LEU A 264 -16.07 -20.54 -8.76
CA LEU A 264 -15.12 -21.07 -9.74
C LEU A 264 -15.83 -21.94 -10.78
N GLN A 265 -16.73 -22.83 -10.34
CA GLN A 265 -17.52 -23.68 -11.23
C GLN A 265 -18.47 -22.87 -12.11
N LEU A 266 -19.14 -21.84 -11.54
CA LEU A 266 -20.04 -20.94 -12.27
C LEU A 266 -19.32 -20.23 -13.41
N HIS A 267 -18.11 -19.78 -13.19
CA HIS A 267 -17.29 -19.11 -14.21
C HIS A 267 -16.44 -20.06 -15.05
N GLY A 268 -16.44 -21.36 -14.77
CA GLY A 268 -15.63 -22.34 -15.52
C GLY A 268 -14.12 -22.11 -15.38
N VAL A 269 -13.66 -21.47 -14.30
CA VAL A 269 -12.26 -21.15 -14.06
C VAL A 269 -11.64 -22.22 -13.16
N PRO A 270 -10.52 -22.87 -13.57
CA PRO A 270 -9.82 -23.83 -12.74
C PRO A 270 -9.24 -23.15 -11.47
N ALA A 271 -9.37 -23.82 -10.32
CA ALA A 271 -8.93 -23.26 -9.05
C ALA A 271 -7.44 -22.86 -9.02
N HIS A 272 -6.58 -23.60 -9.73
CA HIS A 272 -5.14 -23.29 -9.81
C HIS A 272 -4.82 -21.98 -10.58
N SER A 273 -5.80 -21.43 -11.30
CA SER A 273 -5.67 -20.13 -11.97
C SER A 273 -6.08 -18.97 -11.08
N LEU A 274 -6.56 -19.22 -9.86
CA LEU A 274 -6.87 -18.22 -8.87
C LEU A 274 -5.78 -18.20 -7.78
N THR A 275 -5.13 -17.06 -7.63
CA THR A 275 -4.24 -16.76 -6.50
C THR A 275 -5.00 -15.90 -5.50
N LEU A 276 -5.11 -16.36 -4.25
CA LEU A 276 -5.66 -15.56 -3.16
C LEU A 276 -4.50 -14.92 -2.41
N GLU A 277 -4.48 -13.60 -2.40
CA GLU A 277 -3.42 -12.82 -1.79
C GLU A 277 -3.85 -12.33 -0.41
N LEU A 278 -3.01 -12.60 0.57
CA LEU A 278 -3.18 -12.16 1.94
C LEU A 278 -2.14 -11.10 2.24
N VAL A 279 -2.58 -9.88 2.50
CA VAL A 279 -1.69 -8.80 2.89
C VAL A 279 -1.08 -9.12 4.25
N GLU A 280 0.23 -8.91 4.37
CA GLU A 280 0.97 -9.07 5.61
C GLU A 280 0.50 -8.02 6.65
N THR A 281 -0.58 -8.32 7.34
CA THR A 281 -1.07 -7.49 8.46
C THR A 281 -0.94 -8.24 9.77
N SER A 282 -0.99 -7.50 10.89
CA SER A 282 -1.05 -8.09 12.25
C SER A 282 -2.24 -9.04 12.48
N THR A 283 -3.11 -9.17 11.48
CA THR A 283 -4.29 -10.04 11.52
C THR A 283 -4.05 -11.45 10.98
N LEU A 284 -2.91 -11.70 10.30
CA LEU A 284 -2.56 -13.06 9.91
C LEU A 284 -2.12 -13.84 11.16
N LYS A 285 -3.05 -14.56 11.74
CA LYS A 285 -2.80 -15.36 12.93
C LYS A 285 -2.43 -16.78 12.54
N THR A 286 -1.52 -17.39 13.29
CA THR A 286 -1.24 -18.83 13.22
C THR A 286 -2.22 -19.66 14.05
N ASP A 287 -3.41 -19.11 14.35
CA ASP A 287 -4.44 -19.87 15.02
C ASP A 287 -5.01 -20.98 14.10
N SER A 288 -5.61 -21.97 14.72
CA SER A 288 -6.10 -23.16 14.02
C SER A 288 -7.17 -22.84 12.96
N ALA A 289 -7.92 -21.75 13.10
CA ALA A 289 -8.98 -21.36 12.17
C ALA A 289 -8.38 -20.84 10.87
N HIS A 290 -7.42 -19.89 10.94
CA HIS A 290 -6.72 -19.36 9.78
C HIS A 290 -5.95 -20.43 9.02
N VAL A 291 -5.16 -21.25 9.75
CA VAL A 291 -4.41 -22.36 9.15
C VAL A 291 -5.35 -23.33 8.43
N THR A 292 -6.47 -23.69 9.07
CA THR A 292 -7.49 -24.57 8.47
C THR A 292 -8.10 -23.95 7.22
N GLY A 293 -8.39 -22.65 7.23
CA GLY A 293 -8.89 -21.91 6.06
C GLY A 293 -7.91 -21.98 4.90
N LEU A 294 -6.63 -21.68 5.12
CA LEU A 294 -5.57 -21.75 4.11
C LEU A 294 -5.42 -23.16 3.54
N LEU A 295 -5.39 -24.18 4.39
CA LEU A 295 -5.29 -25.57 3.93
C LEU A 295 -6.49 -25.99 3.07
N ARG A 296 -7.72 -25.60 3.44
CA ARG A 296 -8.92 -25.87 2.63
C ARG A 296 -8.84 -25.25 1.25
N LEU A 297 -8.34 -24.01 1.17
CA LEU A 297 -8.15 -23.31 -0.13
C LEU A 297 -7.09 -24.00 -1.00
N ARG A 298 -5.99 -24.46 -0.38
CA ARG A 298 -4.98 -25.25 -1.09
C ARG A 298 -5.52 -26.61 -1.55
N MET A 299 -6.32 -27.27 -0.73
CA MET A 299 -7.00 -28.53 -1.12
C MET A 299 -7.99 -28.33 -2.27
N LEU A 300 -8.62 -27.16 -2.36
CA LEU A 300 -9.45 -26.78 -3.49
C LEU A 300 -8.62 -26.59 -4.78
N GLY A 301 -7.32 -26.32 -4.63
CA GLY A 301 -6.36 -26.12 -5.72
C GLY A 301 -5.98 -24.66 -5.96
N CYS A 302 -6.48 -23.71 -5.16
CA CYS A 302 -6.09 -22.29 -5.28
C CYS A 302 -4.62 -22.08 -4.95
N GLN A 303 -4.01 -21.09 -5.57
CA GLN A 303 -2.71 -20.57 -5.17
C GLN A 303 -2.87 -19.59 -4.00
N LEU A 304 -1.88 -19.52 -3.12
CA LEU A 304 -1.87 -18.60 -1.99
C LEU A 304 -0.63 -17.73 -2.07
N SER A 305 -0.84 -16.42 -2.07
CA SER A 305 0.23 -15.42 -2.10
C SER A 305 0.29 -14.65 -0.78
N ILE A 306 1.51 -14.43 -0.29
CA ILE A 306 1.75 -13.50 0.81
C ILE A 306 2.11 -12.14 0.19
N GLY A 307 1.25 -11.15 0.41
CA GLY A 307 1.45 -9.78 -0.06
C GLY A 307 2.33 -8.97 0.89
N ASP A 308 3.01 -7.96 0.36
CA ASP A 308 3.84 -7.00 1.11
C ASP A 308 4.86 -7.64 2.05
N PHE A 309 5.51 -8.73 1.61
CA PHE A 309 6.46 -9.48 2.43
C PHE A 309 7.56 -8.60 3.01
N GLY A 310 7.73 -8.68 4.34
CA GLY A 310 8.73 -7.92 5.08
C GLY A 310 8.30 -6.52 5.52
N MET A 311 7.06 -6.10 5.24
CA MET A 311 6.54 -4.80 5.68
C MET A 311 5.80 -4.86 7.02
N GLY A 312 5.43 -6.04 7.47
CA GLY A 312 4.63 -6.26 8.67
C GLY A 312 5.27 -7.19 9.70
N GLY A 313 4.41 -7.78 10.52
CA GLY A 313 4.81 -8.70 11.59
C GLY A 313 4.92 -10.16 11.16
N THR A 314 4.84 -10.48 9.87
CA THR A 314 4.95 -11.86 9.40
C THR A 314 6.37 -12.35 9.64
N SER A 315 6.49 -13.32 10.53
CA SER A 315 7.76 -13.96 10.78
C SER A 315 8.11 -14.88 9.59
N LEU A 316 9.39 -15.08 9.34
CA LEU A 316 9.87 -16.15 8.46
C LEU A 316 9.24 -17.51 8.81
N GLN A 317 8.77 -17.67 10.05
CA GLN A 317 8.05 -18.81 10.53
C GLN A 317 6.72 -19.03 9.78
N HIS A 318 5.95 -17.97 9.49
CA HIS A 318 4.72 -18.09 8.69
C HIS A 318 4.97 -18.64 7.29
N LEU A 319 6.07 -18.22 6.67
CA LEU A 319 6.45 -18.75 5.35
C LEU A 319 6.83 -20.24 5.41
N LEU A 320 7.34 -20.71 6.54
CA LEU A 320 7.68 -22.14 6.75
C LEU A 320 6.47 -22.99 7.15
N GLU A 321 5.54 -22.42 7.90
CA GLU A 321 4.41 -23.18 8.49
C GLU A 321 3.14 -23.10 7.66
N LEU A 322 2.95 -22.04 6.87
CA LEU A 322 1.74 -21.83 6.10
C LEU A 322 1.93 -22.23 4.62
N PRO A 323 0.88 -22.75 3.98
CA PRO A 323 1.00 -23.36 2.65
C PRO A 323 1.01 -22.33 1.50
N PHE A 324 1.81 -21.28 1.61
CA PHE A 324 1.99 -20.28 0.57
C PHE A 324 2.72 -20.86 -0.64
N THR A 325 2.31 -20.44 -1.82
CA THR A 325 2.90 -20.83 -3.11
C THR A 325 3.57 -19.66 -3.82
N GLU A 326 3.31 -18.46 -3.35
CA GLU A 326 3.81 -17.22 -3.93
C GLU A 326 4.14 -16.20 -2.85
N LEU A 327 5.17 -15.41 -3.10
CA LEU A 327 5.65 -14.32 -2.27
C LEU A 327 5.70 -13.05 -3.11
N LYS A 328 5.03 -11.99 -2.66
CA LYS A 328 5.12 -10.66 -3.28
C LYS A 328 6.10 -9.77 -2.52
N ILE A 329 7.14 -9.30 -3.23
CA ILE A 329 8.09 -8.31 -2.72
C ILE A 329 7.51 -6.92 -3.01
N PRO A 330 7.29 -6.08 -1.98
CA PRO A 330 6.59 -4.81 -2.12
C PRO A 330 7.42 -3.73 -2.81
N PRO A 331 6.76 -2.66 -3.32
CA PRO A 331 7.41 -1.51 -3.95
C PRO A 331 8.46 -0.84 -3.06
N ALA A 332 8.28 -0.89 -1.74
CA ALA A 332 9.22 -0.32 -0.76
C ALA A 332 10.64 -0.86 -0.92
N PHE A 333 10.79 -2.12 -1.33
CA PHE A 333 12.10 -2.73 -1.56
C PHE A 333 12.50 -2.71 -3.04
N ALA A 334 11.56 -2.80 -3.96
CA ALA A 334 11.85 -2.92 -5.39
C ALA A 334 12.05 -1.57 -6.09
N CYS A 335 11.27 -0.55 -5.73
CA CYS A 335 11.36 0.76 -6.35
C CYS A 335 12.69 1.44 -6.02
N GLY A 336 13.49 1.74 -7.05
CA GLY A 336 14.80 2.37 -6.94
C GLY A 336 15.94 1.44 -6.53
N MET A 337 15.72 0.11 -6.45
CA MET A 337 16.73 -0.86 -6.04
C MET A 337 17.97 -0.89 -6.94
N ALA A 338 17.81 -0.50 -8.20
CA ALA A 338 18.93 -0.42 -9.14
C ALA A 338 20.03 0.57 -8.69
N ASN A 339 19.70 1.51 -7.81
CA ASN A 339 20.64 2.52 -7.27
C ASN A 339 20.78 2.43 -5.74
N ASP A 340 20.33 1.35 -5.12
CA ASP A 340 20.34 1.13 -3.68
C ASP A 340 20.76 -0.31 -3.36
N ASP A 341 22.02 -0.49 -3.02
CA ASP A 341 22.62 -1.79 -2.72
C ASP A 341 21.91 -2.52 -1.55
N ARG A 342 21.33 -1.78 -0.60
CA ARG A 342 20.61 -2.36 0.54
C ARG A 342 19.29 -2.95 0.09
N LYS A 343 18.53 -2.22 -0.72
CA LYS A 343 17.29 -2.72 -1.34
C LYS A 343 17.57 -3.93 -2.22
N ALA A 344 18.61 -3.84 -3.06
CA ALA A 344 19.02 -4.96 -3.90
C ALA A 344 19.38 -6.20 -3.08
N ALA A 345 20.09 -6.05 -1.95
CA ALA A 345 20.43 -7.15 -1.05
C ALA A 345 19.19 -7.78 -0.40
N VAL A 346 18.20 -6.97 0.01
CA VAL A 346 16.93 -7.46 0.58
C VAL A 346 16.15 -8.27 -0.45
N VAL A 347 16.00 -7.73 -1.67
CA VAL A 347 15.29 -8.41 -2.77
C VAL A 347 16.00 -9.72 -3.13
N ALA A 348 17.36 -9.70 -3.29
CA ALA A 348 18.15 -10.89 -3.57
C ALA A 348 17.99 -11.96 -2.48
N GLY A 349 18.02 -11.54 -1.21
CA GLY A 349 17.82 -12.44 -0.06
C GLY A 349 16.44 -13.09 -0.07
N ALA A 350 15.38 -12.32 -0.30
CA ALA A 350 14.01 -12.80 -0.39
C ALA A 350 13.83 -13.78 -1.57
N MET A 351 14.37 -13.46 -2.74
CA MET A 351 14.32 -14.34 -3.92
C MET A 351 15.09 -15.65 -3.68
N SER A 352 16.29 -15.58 -3.09
CA SER A 352 17.07 -16.79 -2.77
C SER A 352 16.39 -17.70 -1.75
N MET A 353 15.72 -17.11 -0.77
CA MET A 353 14.93 -17.85 0.22
C MET A 353 13.72 -18.52 -0.43
N ALA A 354 12.93 -17.78 -1.19
CA ALA A 354 11.75 -18.29 -1.88
C ALA A 354 12.10 -19.45 -2.83
N ALA A 355 13.19 -19.34 -3.58
CA ALA A 355 13.68 -20.40 -4.47
C ALA A 355 14.01 -21.70 -3.72
N ARG A 356 14.52 -21.61 -2.47
CA ARG A 356 14.82 -22.80 -1.64
C ARG A 356 13.58 -23.43 -1.04
N LEU A 357 12.49 -22.64 -0.91
CA LEU A 357 11.21 -23.09 -0.39
C LEU A 357 10.24 -23.53 -1.49
N ASP A 358 10.67 -23.49 -2.76
CA ASP A 358 9.83 -23.76 -3.94
C ASP A 358 8.58 -22.84 -3.98
N VAL A 359 8.78 -21.56 -3.65
CA VAL A 359 7.75 -20.51 -3.64
C VAL A 359 8.03 -19.56 -4.80
N ALA A 360 7.04 -19.29 -5.62
CA ALA A 360 7.13 -18.31 -6.70
C ALA A 360 7.32 -16.90 -6.14
N VAL A 361 8.01 -16.03 -6.88
CA VAL A 361 8.24 -14.64 -6.47
C VAL A 361 7.64 -13.69 -7.48
N VAL A 362 6.87 -12.73 -6.99
CA VAL A 362 6.42 -11.54 -7.75
C VAL A 362 7.09 -10.31 -7.15
N VAL A 363 7.88 -9.59 -7.95
CA VAL A 363 8.45 -8.31 -7.54
C VAL A 363 7.52 -7.21 -8.02
N THR A 364 6.92 -6.48 -7.08
CA THR A 364 5.96 -5.42 -7.37
C THR A 364 6.61 -4.03 -7.31
N GLY A 365 5.98 -3.02 -7.93
CA GLY A 365 6.53 -1.66 -7.94
C GLY A 365 7.75 -1.48 -8.84
N VAL A 366 7.86 -2.26 -9.91
CA VAL A 366 8.88 -2.05 -10.95
C VAL A 366 8.47 -0.82 -11.77
N GLU A 367 9.10 0.32 -11.49
CA GLU A 367 8.73 1.61 -12.09
C GLU A 367 9.68 2.07 -13.18
N THR A 368 10.91 1.55 -13.20
CA THR A 368 11.95 1.97 -14.16
C THR A 368 12.54 0.78 -14.91
N ALA A 369 13.12 1.06 -16.09
CA ALA A 369 13.89 0.07 -16.83
C ALA A 369 15.11 -0.44 -16.03
N ALA A 370 15.72 0.43 -15.22
CA ALA A 370 16.86 0.06 -14.39
C ALA A 370 16.45 -0.98 -13.33
N ASP A 371 15.34 -0.77 -12.62
CA ASP A 371 14.82 -1.73 -11.64
C ASP A 371 14.41 -3.05 -12.31
N TYR A 372 13.76 -2.97 -13.49
CA TYR A 372 13.41 -4.16 -14.28
C TYR A 372 14.63 -5.03 -14.61
N HIS A 373 15.73 -4.42 -15.05
CA HIS A 373 16.97 -5.13 -15.35
C HIS A 373 17.65 -5.66 -14.09
N ALA A 374 17.69 -4.85 -13.00
CA ALA A 374 18.29 -5.24 -11.74
C ALA A 374 17.60 -6.47 -11.12
N VAL A 375 16.26 -6.54 -11.15
CA VAL A 375 15.54 -7.76 -10.74
C VAL A 375 15.89 -8.94 -11.64
N GLY A 376 16.02 -8.69 -12.95
CA GLY A 376 16.41 -9.71 -13.93
C GLY A 376 17.76 -10.36 -13.65
N GLU A 377 18.73 -9.59 -13.17
CA GLU A 377 20.06 -10.08 -12.80
C GLU A 377 20.06 -10.96 -11.53
N LEU A 378 19.07 -10.78 -10.66
CA LEU A 378 18.94 -11.56 -9.42
C LEU A 378 18.37 -12.97 -9.63
N GLY A 379 17.74 -13.25 -10.76
CA GLY A 379 17.20 -14.57 -11.07
C GLY A 379 15.74 -14.57 -11.54
N ALA A 380 15.11 -15.75 -11.53
CA ALA A 380 13.76 -15.91 -12.00
C ALA A 380 12.74 -15.34 -11.00
N ALA A 381 12.02 -14.31 -11.42
CA ALA A 381 10.88 -13.75 -10.73
C ALA A 381 9.84 -13.29 -11.74
N TRP A 382 8.60 -13.16 -11.30
CA TRP A 382 7.58 -12.43 -12.03
C TRP A 382 7.63 -10.95 -11.63
N LEU A 383 7.23 -10.08 -12.52
CA LEU A 383 7.43 -8.65 -12.41
C LEU A 383 6.09 -7.94 -12.59
N GLN A 384 5.84 -6.95 -11.75
CA GLN A 384 4.65 -6.11 -11.80
C GLN A 384 5.03 -4.66 -11.48
N GLY A 385 4.51 -3.70 -12.25
CA GLY A 385 4.76 -2.29 -11.99
C GLY A 385 4.39 -1.39 -13.16
N CYS A 386 4.44 -0.07 -12.93
CA CYS A 386 4.05 0.93 -13.93
C CYS A 386 4.98 0.96 -15.16
N PHE A 387 6.21 0.47 -15.04
CA PHE A 387 7.10 0.29 -16.19
C PHE A 387 6.55 -0.75 -17.18
N ILE A 388 5.89 -1.80 -16.71
CA ILE A 388 5.29 -2.85 -17.54
C ILE A 388 3.95 -2.38 -18.07
N ALA A 389 3.03 -2.11 -17.15
CA ALA A 389 1.72 -1.55 -17.44
C ALA A 389 1.11 -0.95 -16.16
N ARG A 390 0.39 0.16 -16.29
CA ARG A 390 -0.41 0.70 -15.19
C ARG A 390 -1.66 -0.18 -14.98
N PRO A 391 -2.25 -0.17 -13.78
CA PRO A 391 -3.58 -0.75 -13.58
C PRO A 391 -4.58 -0.19 -14.59
N MET A 392 -5.43 -1.02 -15.16
CA MET A 392 -6.36 -0.67 -16.22
C MET A 392 -7.68 -1.44 -16.11
N GLU A 393 -8.72 -0.94 -16.75
CA GLU A 393 -10.02 -1.60 -16.83
C GLU A 393 -9.97 -2.87 -17.69
N ALA A 394 -10.94 -3.76 -17.50
CA ALA A 394 -11.01 -5.07 -18.18
C ALA A 394 -10.89 -4.98 -19.71
N GLU A 395 -11.59 -4.04 -20.34
CA GLU A 395 -11.55 -3.90 -21.82
C GLU A 395 -10.20 -3.41 -22.32
N THR A 396 -9.56 -2.50 -21.58
CA THR A 396 -8.19 -2.04 -21.89
C THR A 396 -7.18 -3.18 -21.72
N LEU A 397 -7.35 -4.01 -20.68
CA LEU A 397 -6.50 -5.19 -20.49
C LEU A 397 -6.60 -6.18 -21.63
N LYS A 398 -7.80 -6.49 -22.12
CA LYS A 398 -7.99 -7.38 -23.28
C LYS A 398 -7.26 -6.85 -24.53
N GLN A 399 -7.36 -5.55 -24.77
CA GLN A 399 -6.63 -4.90 -25.88
C GLN A 399 -5.11 -4.99 -25.68
N TRP A 400 -4.64 -4.80 -24.44
CA TRP A 400 -3.23 -4.93 -24.10
C TRP A 400 -2.73 -6.35 -24.33
N ILE A 401 -3.47 -7.39 -23.89
CA ILE A 401 -3.14 -8.80 -24.11
C ILE A 401 -3.08 -9.10 -25.62
N ALA A 402 -4.08 -8.67 -26.38
CA ALA A 402 -4.14 -8.87 -27.83
C ALA A 402 -2.98 -8.16 -28.57
N PHE A 403 -2.51 -7.01 -28.04
CA PHE A 403 -1.35 -6.30 -28.59
C PHE A 403 -0.05 -7.08 -28.32
N GLN A 404 0.14 -7.58 -27.11
CA GLN A 404 1.32 -8.38 -26.74
C GLN A 404 1.42 -9.70 -27.49
N ALA A 405 0.28 -10.32 -27.80
CA ALA A 405 0.24 -11.57 -28.56
C ALA A 405 0.61 -11.42 -30.06
N ARG A 406 0.74 -10.20 -30.56
CA ARG A 406 1.13 -9.97 -31.97
C ARG A 406 2.63 -10.28 -32.14
N PRO A 407 3.00 -11.19 -33.05
CA PRO A 407 4.40 -11.43 -33.35
C PRO A 407 5.06 -10.12 -33.80
N ALA A 408 6.24 -9.83 -33.26
CA ALA A 408 7.03 -8.69 -33.70
C ALA A 408 7.12 -8.69 -35.24
N ARG A 409 6.56 -7.69 -35.92
CA ARG A 409 6.73 -7.57 -37.36
C ARG A 409 8.22 -7.37 -37.62
N VAL A 410 8.90 -8.43 -38.01
CA VAL A 410 10.25 -8.34 -38.56
C VAL A 410 10.14 -7.42 -39.79
N PRO A 411 10.80 -6.25 -39.81
CA PRO A 411 10.79 -5.41 -40.99
C PRO A 411 11.37 -6.24 -42.15
N ALA A 412 10.59 -6.40 -43.22
CA ALA A 412 11.06 -7.05 -44.43
C ALA A 412 12.36 -6.34 -44.87
N ARG A 413 13.48 -7.04 -44.82
CA ARG A 413 14.74 -6.57 -45.41
C ARG A 413 14.46 -6.29 -46.88
N LYS A 414 14.53 -5.01 -47.28
CA LYS A 414 14.61 -4.62 -48.70
C LYS A 414 16.03 -4.84 -49.20
#